data_e410c5d662242f9c7b698881de2c77ed
#
_entry.id   e410c5d662242f9c7b698881de2c77ed
#
_cell.length_a   1.000
_cell.length_b   1.000
_cell.length_c   1.000
_cell.angle_alpha   90.00
_cell.angle_beta   90.00
_cell.angle_gamma   90.00
#
_symmetry.space_group_name_H-M   'P 1'
#
loop_
_entity.id
_entity.type
_entity.pdbx_description
1 polymer ?
#
loop_
_entity_poly.entity_id
_entity_poly.type
_entity_poly.pdbx_seq_one_letter_code
_entity_poly.pdbx_strand_id
1 'polypeptide(L)'
;VILLLAIVGLVISTFIVGVAVSTATGVGLMTCLLLGAICSATDPVAVVGVFKDVGAPKRLATLVEGESLFNDATALVLFVIISGLMVDNAPLELLPATLQFLKVFTGGILVGLITAYVFCRIIASVKNSPLVNHALSVAMAYFAFIFAEHYLHVSGVMAVVSAGLFFGATTDRILNHVEIHTLHEGWEQLGFWANSIIFVIMGIVIAKFLPDLDWGTITALLVLIISANIARAGVIFGLLGVFERFRLVEPVSNAYKAVMTWGGLRGAVSLALALMVLESSNFGDAEKSFIVVLVSLFVLTTLFVNATTIGWLIRWLRLDQLSPVDEALKRNALAEIYQAGQGIGKAQLTEGLSSAEMQGDEEVEPKPSEVKVTPEEWEELGLAMFMGLERRHYKQLLDQGAIDGQLFSELVNFIEDALDTVKQRGTPGLVILLDEELAF
;
A
#
# COMPACT_ATOMS: atom_id res chain seq x y z
N VAL A 1 0.20 15.14 2.03
CA VAL A 1 -1.15 14.54 2.06
C VAL A 1 -1.09 13.16 2.72
N ILE A 2 -0.28 12.23 2.24
CA ILE A 2 -0.11 10.88 2.81
C ILE A 2 0.08 10.94 4.33
N LEU A 3 1.05 11.73 4.82
CA LEU A 3 1.30 11.89 6.25
C LEU A 3 0.09 12.43 7.02
N LEU A 4 -0.63 13.39 6.45
CA LEU A 4 -1.82 13.93 7.11
C LEU A 4 -2.96 12.91 7.19
N LEU A 5 -3.18 12.13 6.12
CA LEU A 5 -4.14 11.04 6.14
C LEU A 5 -3.75 9.96 7.15
N ALA A 6 -2.50 9.54 7.14
CA ALA A 6 -2.00 8.49 8.02
C ALA A 6 -1.99 8.89 9.50
N ILE A 7 -1.61 10.12 9.84
CA ILE A 7 -1.53 10.56 11.23
C ILE A 7 -2.90 11.04 11.72
N VAL A 8 -3.47 12.06 11.06
CA VAL A 8 -4.74 12.66 11.51
C VAL A 8 -5.90 11.69 11.34
N GLY A 9 -5.93 10.97 10.22
CA GLY A 9 -6.97 9.96 9.96
C GLY A 9 -6.94 8.83 10.99
N LEU A 10 -5.74 8.35 11.36
CA LEU A 10 -5.61 7.29 12.36
C LEU A 10 -6.01 7.78 13.76
N VAL A 11 -5.60 8.97 14.18
CA VAL A 11 -6.01 9.55 15.46
C VAL A 11 -7.53 9.69 15.54
N ILE A 12 -8.16 10.20 14.49
CA ILE A 12 -9.63 10.31 14.41
C ILE A 12 -10.27 8.92 14.49
N SER A 13 -9.76 7.94 13.73
CA SER A 13 -10.27 6.56 13.74
C SER A 13 -10.13 5.91 15.12
N THR A 14 -8.97 6.07 15.76
CA THR A 14 -8.72 5.57 17.12
C THR A 14 -9.73 6.12 18.11
N PHE A 15 -10.01 7.42 18.05
CA PHE A 15 -10.95 8.08 18.95
C PHE A 15 -12.40 7.61 18.69
N ILE A 16 -12.84 7.58 17.42
CA ILE A 16 -14.20 7.13 17.06
C ILE A 16 -14.43 5.68 17.52
N VAL A 17 -13.48 4.79 17.20
CA VAL A 17 -13.59 3.37 17.58
C VAL A 17 -13.54 3.21 19.08
N GLY A 18 -12.58 3.85 19.76
CA GLY A 18 -12.41 3.75 21.21
C GLY A 18 -13.65 4.20 21.98
N VAL A 19 -14.21 5.37 21.60
CA VAL A 19 -15.44 5.89 22.24
C VAL A 19 -16.65 4.99 21.93
N ALA A 20 -16.82 4.56 20.68
CA ALA A 20 -17.95 3.71 20.29
C ALA A 20 -17.94 2.38 21.04
N VAL A 21 -16.78 1.72 21.12
CA VAL A 21 -16.66 0.44 21.83
C VAL A 21 -16.82 0.64 23.34
N SER A 22 -16.21 1.67 23.94
CA SER A 22 -16.33 1.97 25.35
C SER A 22 -17.78 2.23 25.77
N THR A 23 -18.51 3.02 25.00
CA THR A 23 -19.94 3.34 25.29
C THR A 23 -20.85 2.13 25.14
N ALA A 24 -20.56 1.23 24.20
CA ALA A 24 -21.37 0.04 23.95
C ALA A 24 -21.09 -1.09 24.92
N THR A 25 -19.86 -1.24 25.40
CA THR A 25 -19.44 -2.36 26.26
C THR A 25 -19.31 -2.01 27.75
N GLY A 26 -19.18 -0.72 28.07
CA GLY A 26 -18.83 -0.25 29.41
C GLY A 26 -17.39 -0.50 29.84
N VAL A 27 -16.55 -1.01 28.95
CA VAL A 27 -15.09 -1.19 29.18
C VAL A 27 -14.40 0.16 29.26
N GLY A 28 -13.34 0.26 30.06
CA GLY A 28 -12.59 1.50 30.27
C GLY A 28 -12.16 2.16 28.97
N LEU A 29 -12.30 3.49 28.89
CA LEU A 29 -12.03 4.25 27.67
C LEU A 29 -10.59 4.05 27.18
N MET A 30 -9.60 3.98 28.08
CA MET A 30 -8.19 3.81 27.69
C MET A 30 -7.94 2.46 27.00
N THR A 31 -8.54 1.37 27.53
CA THR A 31 -8.47 0.04 26.91
C THR A 31 -9.13 0.04 25.53
N CYS A 32 -10.26 0.75 25.38
CA CYS A 32 -10.95 0.88 24.10
C CYS A 32 -10.20 1.80 23.11
N LEU A 33 -9.52 2.85 23.59
CA LEU A 33 -8.64 3.67 22.75
C LEU A 33 -7.41 2.88 22.27
N LEU A 34 -6.83 2.04 23.13
CA LEU A 34 -5.76 1.14 22.75
C LEU A 34 -6.22 0.14 21.68
N LEU A 35 -7.39 -0.46 21.86
CA LEU A 35 -8.03 -1.30 20.83
C LEU A 35 -8.23 -0.51 19.53
N GLY A 36 -8.73 0.73 19.62
CA GLY A 36 -8.90 1.62 18.47
C GLY A 36 -7.60 1.91 17.74
N ALA A 37 -6.50 2.18 18.44
CA ALA A 37 -5.18 2.38 17.83
C ALA A 37 -4.70 1.14 17.08
N ILE A 38 -4.81 -0.04 17.72
CA ILE A 38 -4.43 -1.33 17.11
C ILE A 38 -5.26 -1.62 15.86
N CYS A 39 -6.58 -1.41 15.94
CA CYS A 39 -7.51 -1.70 14.84
C CYS A 39 -7.54 -0.62 13.76
N SER A 40 -6.89 0.52 13.92
CA SER A 40 -6.87 1.59 12.91
C SER A 40 -5.76 1.43 11.88
N ALA A 41 -4.72 0.64 12.17
CA ALA A 41 -3.71 0.25 11.19
C ALA A 41 -4.34 -0.54 10.03
N THR A 42 -3.95 -0.27 8.79
CA THR A 42 -4.54 -0.88 7.58
C THR A 42 -3.47 -1.51 6.69
N ASP A 43 -3.79 -2.66 6.12
CA ASP A 43 -2.93 -3.37 5.16
C ASP A 43 -3.40 -3.04 3.72
N PRO A 44 -2.53 -2.51 2.85
CA PRO A 44 -2.90 -2.06 1.52
C PRO A 44 -2.86 -3.17 0.47
N VAL A 45 -2.28 -4.35 0.79
CA VAL A 45 -1.89 -5.39 -0.20
C VAL A 45 -3.04 -5.76 -1.14
N ALA A 46 -4.23 -6.02 -0.59
CA ALA A 46 -5.36 -6.41 -1.42
C ALA A 46 -5.88 -5.24 -2.29
N VAL A 47 -5.91 -4.01 -1.77
CA VAL A 47 -6.38 -2.84 -2.54
C VAL A 47 -5.41 -2.52 -3.68
N VAL A 48 -4.13 -2.58 -3.40
CA VAL A 48 -3.07 -2.33 -4.40
C VAL A 48 -3.07 -3.40 -5.47
N GLY A 49 -3.23 -4.68 -5.08
CA GLY A 49 -3.40 -5.78 -6.04
C GLY A 49 -4.56 -5.51 -7.00
N VAL A 50 -5.70 -5.16 -6.45
CA VAL A 50 -6.88 -4.80 -7.22
C VAL A 50 -6.66 -3.57 -8.12
N PHE A 51 -6.00 -2.52 -7.63
CA PHE A 51 -5.70 -1.35 -8.46
C PHE A 51 -4.80 -1.71 -9.63
N LYS A 52 -3.87 -2.65 -9.47
CA LYS A 52 -3.06 -3.20 -10.56
C LYS A 52 -3.92 -3.95 -11.58
N ASP A 53 -4.87 -4.77 -11.11
CA ASP A 53 -5.73 -5.59 -11.98
C ASP A 53 -6.69 -4.73 -12.81
N VAL A 54 -7.22 -3.63 -12.26
CA VAL A 54 -8.13 -2.73 -12.98
C VAL A 54 -7.41 -1.60 -13.72
N GLY A 55 -6.07 -1.57 -13.71
CA GLY A 55 -5.29 -0.52 -14.38
C GLY A 55 -5.50 0.87 -13.77
N ALA A 56 -5.73 0.95 -12.46
CA ALA A 56 -5.87 2.22 -11.76
C ALA A 56 -4.59 3.07 -11.86
N PRO A 57 -4.69 4.41 -11.83
CA PRO A 57 -3.53 5.28 -11.86
C PRO A 57 -2.52 4.92 -10.75
N LYS A 58 -1.24 4.81 -11.10
CA LYS A 58 -0.15 4.47 -10.16
C LYS A 58 -0.16 5.34 -8.91
N ARG A 59 -0.50 6.61 -9.06
CA ARG A 59 -0.63 7.56 -7.96
C ARG A 59 -1.59 7.09 -6.87
N LEU A 60 -2.71 6.43 -7.22
CA LEU A 60 -3.64 5.90 -6.22
C LEU A 60 -3.02 4.74 -5.44
N ALA A 61 -2.31 3.85 -6.12
CA ALA A 61 -1.56 2.79 -5.46
C ALA A 61 -0.53 3.38 -4.49
N THR A 62 0.30 4.33 -4.94
CA THR A 62 1.30 5.02 -4.10
C THR A 62 0.66 5.74 -2.91
N LEU A 63 -0.53 6.36 -3.09
CA LEU A 63 -1.22 7.04 -2.00
C LEU A 63 -1.68 6.04 -0.94
N VAL A 64 -2.22 4.89 -1.35
CA VAL A 64 -2.71 3.84 -0.45
C VAL A 64 -1.55 3.11 0.24
N GLU A 65 -0.49 2.77 -0.50
CA GLU A 65 0.72 2.16 0.05
C GLU A 65 1.40 3.10 1.06
N GLY A 66 1.57 4.37 0.69
CA GLY A 66 2.16 5.37 1.58
C GLY A 66 1.30 5.68 2.80
N GLU A 67 -0.02 5.77 2.64
CA GLU A 67 -0.95 5.95 3.76
C GLU A 67 -0.81 4.80 4.75
N SER A 68 -0.78 3.56 4.28
CA SER A 68 -0.67 2.38 5.13
C SER A 68 0.67 2.30 5.84
N LEU A 69 1.78 2.55 5.14
CA LEU A 69 3.12 2.53 5.72
C LEU A 69 3.25 3.46 6.93
N PHE A 70 2.79 4.72 6.79
CA PHE A 70 2.82 5.68 7.88
C PHE A 70 1.73 5.44 8.92
N ASN A 71 0.62 4.80 8.54
CA ASN A 71 -0.46 4.42 9.41
C ASN A 71 0.01 3.37 10.43
N ASP A 72 0.71 2.33 9.98
CA ASP A 72 1.28 1.28 10.84
C ASP A 72 2.24 1.88 11.87
N ALA A 73 3.13 2.76 11.42
CA ALA A 73 4.06 3.45 12.30
C ALA A 73 3.35 4.38 13.31
N THR A 74 2.30 5.09 12.88
CA THR A 74 1.50 5.95 13.75
C THR A 74 0.72 5.13 14.78
N ALA A 75 0.15 3.99 14.36
CA ALA A 75 -0.56 3.06 15.25
C ALA A 75 0.35 2.55 16.37
N LEU A 76 1.59 2.16 16.04
CA LEU A 76 2.55 1.73 17.04
C LEU A 76 2.89 2.86 18.04
N VAL A 77 3.13 4.07 17.54
CA VAL A 77 3.45 5.22 18.43
C VAL A 77 2.27 5.53 19.35
N LEU A 78 1.03 5.53 18.84
CA LEU A 78 -0.17 5.70 19.68
C LEU A 78 -0.33 4.55 20.68
N PHE A 79 -0.06 3.32 20.24
CA PHE A 79 -0.06 2.14 21.11
C PHE A 79 0.91 2.33 22.31
N VAL A 80 2.15 2.73 22.05
CA VAL A 80 3.15 2.97 23.12
C VAL A 80 2.70 4.08 24.06
N ILE A 81 2.17 5.19 23.55
CA ILE A 81 1.71 6.31 24.37
C ILE A 81 0.51 5.92 25.23
N ILE A 82 -0.52 5.31 24.65
CA ILE A 82 -1.72 4.90 25.36
C ILE A 82 -1.37 3.84 26.41
N SER A 83 -0.52 2.87 26.06
CA SER A 83 -0.04 1.85 27.01
C SER A 83 0.71 2.47 28.18
N GLY A 84 1.59 3.45 27.92
CA GLY A 84 2.29 4.19 28.98
C GLY A 84 1.35 4.94 29.91
N LEU A 85 0.32 5.63 29.37
CA LEU A 85 -0.68 6.33 30.16
C LEU A 85 -1.51 5.37 31.04
N MET A 86 -1.76 4.16 30.57
CA MET A 86 -2.48 3.13 31.35
C MET A 86 -1.63 2.63 32.52
N VAL A 87 -0.33 2.45 32.34
CA VAL A 87 0.59 2.00 33.41
C VAL A 87 0.74 3.05 34.49
N ASP A 88 0.94 4.32 34.10
CA ASP A 88 1.18 5.40 35.04
C ASP A 88 -0.09 5.93 35.71
N ASN A 89 -1.30 5.43 35.33
CA ASN A 89 -2.59 5.98 35.73
C ASN A 89 -2.67 7.51 35.55
N ALA A 90 -1.94 8.04 34.59
CA ALA A 90 -1.83 9.47 34.35
C ALA A 90 -3.11 10.00 33.68
N PRO A 91 -3.55 11.23 34.05
CA PRO A 91 -4.66 11.86 33.35
C PRO A 91 -4.27 12.12 31.88
N LEU A 92 -5.24 11.96 30.97
CA LEU A 92 -5.03 12.22 29.54
C LEU A 92 -4.92 13.73 29.30
N GLU A 93 -3.70 14.24 29.37
CA GLU A 93 -3.41 15.65 29.05
C GLU A 93 -2.96 15.73 27.60
N LEU A 94 -3.75 16.43 26.77
CA LEU A 94 -3.53 16.49 25.32
C LEU A 94 -2.15 17.09 24.94
N LEU A 95 -1.70 18.12 25.64
CA LEU A 95 -0.44 18.80 25.30
C LEU A 95 0.80 17.93 25.58
N PRO A 96 0.97 17.34 26.78
CA PRO A 96 2.07 16.40 27.04
C PRO A 96 2.05 15.18 26.10
N ALA A 97 0.87 14.59 25.86
CA ALA A 97 0.73 13.45 24.95
C ALA A 97 1.15 13.81 23.51
N THR A 98 0.75 14.99 23.02
CA THR A 98 1.16 15.45 21.67
C THR A 98 2.67 15.71 21.58
N LEU A 99 3.25 16.32 22.59
CA LEU A 99 4.71 16.58 22.64
C LEU A 99 5.50 15.26 22.70
N GLN A 100 5.02 14.30 23.49
CA GLN A 100 5.61 12.96 23.55
C GLN A 100 5.49 12.24 22.22
N PHE A 101 4.32 12.28 21.57
CA PHE A 101 4.14 11.73 20.22
C PHE A 101 5.14 12.34 19.23
N LEU A 102 5.24 13.68 19.17
CA LEU A 102 6.17 14.34 18.28
C LEU A 102 7.62 13.95 18.57
N LYS A 103 8.02 13.89 19.83
CA LYS A 103 9.37 13.48 20.23
C LYS A 103 9.67 12.05 19.77
N VAL A 104 8.78 11.10 20.05
CA VAL A 104 8.98 9.68 19.74
C VAL A 104 8.97 9.46 18.21
N PHE A 105 8.04 10.11 17.51
CA PHE A 105 7.89 10.00 16.06
C PHE A 105 9.06 10.63 15.29
N THR A 106 9.37 11.91 15.58
CA THR A 106 10.47 12.63 14.89
C THR A 106 11.84 12.09 15.29
N GLY A 107 12.00 11.68 16.54
CA GLY A 107 13.22 11.02 17.02
C GLY A 107 13.50 9.75 16.25
N GLY A 108 12.47 8.92 16.01
CA GLY A 108 12.59 7.73 15.17
C GLY A 108 13.06 8.06 13.75
N ILE A 109 12.46 9.07 13.12
CA ILE A 109 12.87 9.53 11.78
C ILE A 109 14.35 9.88 11.72
N LEU A 110 14.82 10.71 12.68
CA LEU A 110 16.23 11.14 12.72
C LEU A 110 17.19 9.96 12.88
N VAL A 111 16.88 9.02 13.76
CA VAL A 111 17.70 7.81 13.96
C VAL A 111 17.75 6.98 12.68
N GLY A 112 16.60 6.81 12.01
CA GLY A 112 16.54 6.04 10.76
C GLY A 112 17.36 6.69 9.64
N LEU A 113 17.24 7.99 9.43
CA LEU A 113 18.02 8.71 8.42
C LEU A 113 19.54 8.60 8.66
N ILE A 114 19.98 8.75 9.92
CA ILE A 114 21.39 8.62 10.28
C ILE A 114 21.87 7.18 10.03
N THR A 115 21.11 6.19 10.46
CA THR A 115 21.43 4.78 10.25
C THR A 115 21.51 4.45 8.77
N ALA A 116 20.53 4.87 7.97
CA ALA A 116 20.52 4.65 6.54
C ALA A 116 21.73 5.29 5.85
N TYR A 117 22.06 6.53 6.20
CA TYR A 117 23.24 7.20 5.65
C TYR A 117 24.54 6.39 5.89
N VAL A 118 24.72 5.89 7.11
CA VAL A 118 25.89 5.07 7.45
C VAL A 118 25.90 3.76 6.66
N PHE A 119 24.79 3.04 6.65
CA PHE A 119 24.69 1.76 5.92
C PHE A 119 24.78 1.93 4.40
N CYS A 120 24.23 2.97 3.82
CA CYS A 120 24.41 3.31 2.39
C CYS A 120 25.88 3.51 2.04
N ARG A 121 26.66 4.16 2.93
CA ARG A 121 28.12 4.31 2.74
C ARG A 121 28.86 2.97 2.80
N ILE A 122 28.42 2.06 3.67
CA ILE A 122 28.99 0.71 3.77
C ILE A 122 28.63 -0.09 2.53
N ILE A 123 27.37 -0.13 2.12
CA ILE A 123 26.87 -0.84 0.94
C ILE A 123 27.57 -0.35 -0.33
N ALA A 124 27.73 0.97 -0.50
CA ALA A 124 28.44 1.55 -1.63
C ALA A 124 29.93 1.14 -1.72
N SER A 125 30.53 0.70 -0.62
CA SER A 125 31.89 0.19 -0.60
C SER A 125 32.00 -1.29 -0.98
N VAL A 126 30.89 -2.04 -0.91
CA VAL A 126 30.78 -3.46 -1.26
C VAL A 126 30.29 -3.56 -2.71
N LYS A 127 31.17 -3.89 -3.65
CA LYS A 127 30.82 -3.95 -5.07
C LYS A 127 30.47 -5.38 -5.50
N ASN A 128 29.48 -5.50 -6.39
CA ASN A 128 29.09 -6.75 -7.06
C ASN A 128 28.79 -7.94 -6.13
N SER A 129 28.14 -7.69 -5.00
CA SER A 129 27.78 -8.73 -4.03
C SER A 129 26.31 -8.64 -3.63
N PRO A 130 25.35 -9.06 -4.48
CA PRO A 130 23.92 -8.91 -4.22
C PRO A 130 23.46 -9.46 -2.87
N LEU A 131 23.95 -10.64 -2.48
CA LEU A 131 23.61 -11.27 -1.21
C LEU A 131 24.13 -10.51 0.01
N VAL A 132 25.35 -9.94 -0.09
CA VAL A 132 25.92 -9.12 1.01
C VAL A 132 25.14 -7.82 1.13
N ASN A 133 24.78 -7.18 0.03
CA ASN A 133 23.99 -5.94 0.02
C ASN A 133 22.61 -6.19 0.60
N HIS A 134 21.96 -7.32 0.27
CA HIS A 134 20.70 -7.73 0.90
C HIS A 134 20.86 -7.94 2.40
N ALA A 135 21.87 -8.69 2.84
CA ALA A 135 22.12 -8.93 4.27
C ALA A 135 22.40 -7.62 5.04
N LEU A 136 23.14 -6.68 4.43
CA LEU A 136 23.40 -5.37 5.02
C LEU A 136 22.11 -4.53 5.11
N SER A 137 21.21 -4.61 4.15
CA SER A 137 19.91 -3.92 4.22
C SER A 137 19.04 -4.47 5.35
N VAL A 138 19.05 -5.79 5.57
CA VAL A 138 18.35 -6.43 6.70
C VAL A 138 19.00 -6.00 8.01
N ALA A 139 20.33 -6.03 8.09
CA ALA A 139 21.06 -5.56 9.28
C ALA A 139 20.78 -4.09 9.60
N MET A 140 20.66 -3.23 8.56
CA MET A 140 20.27 -1.82 8.69
C MET A 140 18.91 -1.69 9.36
N ALA A 141 17.91 -2.45 8.91
CA ALA A 141 16.56 -2.39 9.46
C ALA A 141 16.54 -2.80 10.95
N TYR A 142 17.16 -3.93 11.29
CA TYR A 142 17.26 -4.38 12.68
C TYR A 142 18.05 -3.41 13.56
N PHE A 143 19.16 -2.89 13.05
CA PHE A 143 19.98 -1.92 13.78
C PHE A 143 19.20 -0.63 14.04
N ALA A 144 18.51 -0.09 13.02
CA ALA A 144 17.67 1.10 13.16
C ALA A 144 16.60 0.89 14.23
N PHE A 145 15.89 -0.25 14.17
CA PHE A 145 14.85 -0.58 15.14
C PHE A 145 15.38 -0.68 16.56
N ILE A 146 16.37 -1.55 16.79
CA ILE A 146 16.90 -1.82 18.13
C ILE A 146 17.52 -0.55 18.73
N PHE A 147 18.27 0.20 17.93
CA PHE A 147 18.94 1.41 18.41
C PHE A 147 17.94 2.50 18.78
N ALA A 148 16.89 2.69 17.98
CA ALA A 148 15.84 3.67 18.27
C ALA A 148 15.01 3.28 19.50
N GLU A 149 14.52 2.02 19.53
CA GLU A 149 13.59 1.55 20.56
C GLU A 149 14.28 1.33 21.90
N HIS A 150 15.40 0.58 21.90
CA HIS A 150 16.04 0.14 23.13
C HIS A 150 16.99 1.17 23.76
N TYR A 151 17.75 1.92 22.93
CA TYR A 151 18.75 2.85 23.46
C TYR A 151 18.25 4.28 23.56
N LEU A 152 17.42 4.74 22.61
CA LEU A 152 16.97 6.13 22.56
C LEU A 152 15.51 6.32 22.99
N HIS A 153 14.77 5.23 23.18
CA HIS A 153 13.35 5.24 23.55
C HIS A 153 12.50 6.11 22.61
N VAL A 154 12.78 6.01 21.30
CA VAL A 154 12.02 6.63 20.22
C VAL A 154 11.49 5.53 19.30
N SER A 155 10.57 5.86 18.38
CA SER A 155 9.90 4.86 17.54
C SER A 155 10.88 4.09 16.64
N GLY A 156 11.07 2.80 16.95
CA GLY A 156 11.86 1.87 16.12
C GLY A 156 11.25 1.68 14.75
N VAL A 157 9.91 1.62 14.64
CA VAL A 157 9.22 1.48 13.35
C VAL A 157 9.46 2.70 12.48
N MET A 158 9.33 3.93 13.03
CA MET A 158 9.65 5.14 12.27
C MET A 158 11.12 5.20 11.84
N ALA A 159 12.02 4.66 12.66
CA ALA A 159 13.43 4.55 12.28
C ALA A 159 13.62 3.61 11.09
N VAL A 160 12.97 2.44 11.08
CA VAL A 160 13.03 1.50 9.94
C VAL A 160 12.40 2.10 8.68
N VAL A 161 11.21 2.70 8.80
CA VAL A 161 10.51 3.33 7.67
C VAL A 161 11.36 4.44 7.04
N SER A 162 11.88 5.35 7.84
CA SER A 162 12.71 6.46 7.33
C SER A 162 14.04 5.96 6.78
N ALA A 163 14.62 4.92 7.37
CA ALA A 163 15.82 4.27 6.83
C ALA A 163 15.53 3.62 5.48
N GLY A 164 14.42 2.90 5.35
CA GLY A 164 14.00 2.26 4.10
C GLY A 164 13.73 3.27 2.99
N LEU A 165 13.01 4.36 3.29
CA LEU A 165 12.75 5.44 2.32
C LEU A 165 14.04 6.12 1.84
N PHE A 166 14.96 6.42 2.76
CA PHE A 166 16.25 7.01 2.39
C PHE A 166 17.08 6.03 1.55
N PHE A 167 17.12 4.75 1.96
CA PHE A 167 17.82 3.72 1.21
C PHE A 167 17.21 3.56 -0.18
N GLY A 168 15.89 3.43 -0.31
CA GLY A 168 15.19 3.34 -1.60
C GLY A 168 15.50 4.52 -2.52
N ALA A 169 15.47 5.76 -2.01
CA ALA A 169 15.80 6.96 -2.78
C ALA A 169 17.27 7.04 -3.23
N THR A 170 18.15 6.26 -2.61
CA THR A 170 19.59 6.25 -2.95
C THR A 170 20.04 4.98 -3.65
N THR A 171 19.22 3.94 -3.67
CA THR A 171 19.53 2.60 -4.20
C THR A 171 20.00 2.65 -5.65
N ASP A 172 19.31 3.37 -6.53
CA ASP A 172 19.63 3.48 -7.96
C ASP A 172 21.01 4.12 -8.23
N ARG A 173 21.53 4.87 -7.25
CA ARG A 173 22.85 5.51 -7.33
C ARG A 173 24.00 4.64 -6.83
N ILE A 174 23.71 3.62 -6.03
CA ILE A 174 24.69 2.81 -5.31
C ILE A 174 24.72 1.36 -5.79
N LEU A 175 23.60 0.83 -6.27
CA LEU A 175 23.43 -0.57 -6.67
C LEU A 175 23.14 -0.67 -8.18
N ASN A 176 23.53 -1.80 -8.76
CA ASN A 176 23.17 -2.14 -10.13
C ASN A 176 21.79 -2.87 -10.18
N HIS A 177 21.21 -3.01 -11.36
CA HIS A 177 19.89 -3.62 -11.55
C HIS A 177 19.78 -5.04 -10.99
N VAL A 178 20.84 -5.85 -11.07
CA VAL A 178 20.83 -7.23 -10.53
C VAL A 178 20.78 -7.20 -9.00
N GLU A 179 21.52 -6.29 -8.38
CA GLU A 179 21.53 -6.11 -6.92
C GLU A 179 20.18 -5.60 -6.41
N ILE A 180 19.56 -4.64 -7.12
CA ILE A 180 18.22 -4.11 -6.81
C ILE A 180 17.18 -5.23 -6.90
N HIS A 181 17.19 -6.02 -7.97
CA HIS A 181 16.27 -7.13 -8.15
C HIS A 181 16.38 -8.16 -7.03
N THR A 182 17.60 -8.61 -6.72
CA THR A 182 17.86 -9.55 -5.62
C THR A 182 17.43 -8.99 -4.26
N LEU A 183 17.63 -7.70 -4.04
CA LEU A 183 17.20 -7.00 -2.83
C LEU A 183 15.67 -7.04 -2.70
N HIS A 184 14.97 -6.74 -3.79
CA HIS A 184 13.51 -6.69 -3.82
C HIS A 184 12.89 -8.07 -3.54
N GLU A 185 13.34 -9.10 -4.27
CA GLU A 185 12.89 -10.48 -4.07
C GLU A 185 13.17 -10.97 -2.63
N GLY A 186 14.34 -10.64 -2.08
CA GLY A 186 14.69 -11.01 -0.71
C GLY A 186 13.77 -10.37 0.33
N TRP A 187 13.43 -9.10 0.17
CA TRP A 187 12.49 -8.41 1.07
C TRP A 187 11.06 -8.91 0.92
N GLU A 188 10.60 -9.20 -0.29
CA GLU A 188 9.28 -9.83 -0.52
C GLU A 188 9.19 -11.19 0.18
N GLN A 189 10.23 -12.02 0.07
CA GLN A 189 10.29 -13.32 0.72
C GLN A 189 10.29 -13.21 2.25
N LEU A 190 11.07 -12.29 2.82
CA LEU A 190 11.09 -12.04 4.26
C LEU A 190 9.73 -11.54 4.76
N GLY A 191 9.10 -10.62 4.03
CA GLY A 191 7.76 -10.12 4.33
C GLY A 191 6.71 -11.24 4.33
N PHE A 192 6.75 -12.10 3.32
CA PHE A 192 5.86 -13.26 3.25
C PHE A 192 6.02 -14.20 4.46
N TRP A 193 7.25 -14.51 4.86
CA TRP A 193 7.51 -15.37 6.03
C TRP A 193 7.05 -14.70 7.33
N ALA A 194 7.39 -13.43 7.52
CA ALA A 194 6.99 -12.70 8.73
C ALA A 194 5.46 -12.66 8.88
N ASN A 195 4.74 -12.32 7.83
CA ASN A 195 3.28 -12.31 7.82
C ASN A 195 2.71 -13.71 8.10
N SER A 196 3.24 -14.74 7.43
CA SER A 196 2.78 -16.13 7.63
C SER A 196 2.95 -16.58 9.08
N ILE A 197 4.10 -16.30 9.70
CA ILE A 197 4.37 -16.66 11.11
C ILE A 197 3.38 -15.94 12.04
N ILE A 198 3.16 -14.64 11.86
CA ILE A 198 2.23 -13.86 12.69
C ILE A 198 0.81 -14.44 12.60
N PHE A 199 0.32 -14.74 11.39
CA PHE A 199 -1.01 -15.32 11.21
C PHE A 199 -1.13 -16.72 11.85
N VAL A 200 -0.09 -17.56 11.74
CA VAL A 200 -0.07 -18.90 12.39
C VAL A 200 -0.10 -18.76 13.91
N ILE A 201 0.76 -17.91 14.49
CA ILE A 201 0.78 -17.67 15.94
C ILE A 201 -0.59 -17.18 16.43
N MET A 202 -1.16 -16.19 15.73
CA MET A 202 -2.50 -15.68 16.10
C MET A 202 -3.60 -16.72 15.96
N GLY A 203 -3.54 -17.58 14.94
CA GLY A 203 -4.48 -18.71 14.81
C GLY A 203 -4.43 -19.64 16.01
N ILE A 204 -3.23 -19.92 16.54
CA ILE A 204 -3.05 -20.73 17.75
C ILE A 204 -3.56 -19.98 18.99
N VAL A 205 -3.26 -18.70 19.11
CA VAL A 205 -3.68 -17.88 20.26
C VAL A 205 -5.19 -17.76 20.33
N ILE A 206 -5.85 -17.42 19.22
CA ILE A 206 -7.30 -17.22 19.18
C ILE A 206 -8.06 -18.52 19.52
N ALA A 207 -7.53 -19.68 19.15
CA ALA A 207 -8.15 -20.97 19.45
C ALA A 207 -8.35 -21.22 20.95
N LYS A 208 -7.54 -20.58 21.81
CA LYS A 208 -7.69 -20.66 23.28
C LYS A 208 -8.86 -19.85 23.81
N PHE A 209 -9.26 -18.78 23.11
CA PHE A 209 -10.30 -17.85 23.55
C PHE A 209 -11.66 -18.10 22.87
N LEU A 210 -11.71 -18.87 21.79
CA LEU A 210 -12.94 -19.21 21.06
C LEU A 210 -14.03 -19.84 21.92
N PRO A 211 -13.71 -20.74 22.87
CA PRO A 211 -14.74 -21.36 23.71
C PRO A 211 -15.48 -20.37 24.63
N ASP A 212 -14.89 -19.23 24.95
CA ASP A 212 -15.40 -18.23 25.90
C ASP A 212 -16.18 -17.08 25.20
N LEU A 213 -16.52 -17.24 23.92
CA LEU A 213 -17.30 -16.25 23.16
C LEU A 213 -18.72 -16.12 23.71
N ASP A 214 -19.00 -14.95 24.24
CA ASP A 214 -20.32 -14.57 24.73
C ASP A 214 -21.01 -13.54 23.81
N TRP A 215 -22.28 -13.28 24.06
CA TRP A 215 -23.04 -12.26 23.33
C TRP A 215 -22.44 -10.84 23.49
N GLY A 216 -21.79 -10.56 24.61
CA GLY A 216 -21.10 -9.30 24.86
C GLY A 216 -19.93 -9.09 23.88
N THR A 217 -19.13 -10.13 23.68
CA THR A 217 -18.00 -10.12 22.71
C THR A 217 -18.49 -9.95 21.27
N ILE A 218 -19.60 -10.62 20.90
CA ILE A 218 -20.19 -10.48 19.56
C ILE A 218 -20.70 -9.06 19.34
N THR A 219 -21.37 -8.46 20.29
CA THR A 219 -21.86 -7.07 20.20
C THR A 219 -20.68 -6.08 20.14
N ALA A 220 -19.63 -6.29 20.94
CA ALA A 220 -18.41 -5.50 20.89
C ALA A 220 -17.74 -5.56 19.51
N LEU A 221 -17.65 -6.75 18.92
CA LEU A 221 -17.10 -6.96 17.59
C LEU A 221 -17.94 -6.23 16.51
N LEU A 222 -19.25 -6.33 16.56
CA LEU A 222 -20.13 -5.63 15.61
C LEU A 222 -19.96 -4.11 15.71
N VAL A 223 -19.91 -3.56 16.93
CA VAL A 223 -19.67 -2.13 17.15
C VAL A 223 -18.28 -1.74 16.63
N LEU A 224 -17.26 -2.56 16.87
CA LEU A 224 -15.91 -2.34 16.36
C LEU A 224 -15.89 -2.29 14.82
N ILE A 225 -16.51 -3.27 14.16
CA ILE A 225 -16.58 -3.33 12.69
C ILE A 225 -17.29 -2.10 12.13
N ILE A 226 -18.46 -1.76 12.67
CA ILE A 226 -19.26 -0.64 12.18
C ILE A 226 -18.52 0.69 12.42
N SER A 227 -18.02 0.91 13.62
CA SER A 227 -17.32 2.16 13.97
C SER A 227 -16.02 2.34 13.17
N ALA A 228 -15.25 1.27 12.94
CA ALA A 228 -14.04 1.31 12.14
C ALA A 228 -14.33 1.65 10.67
N ASN A 229 -15.39 1.07 10.08
CA ASN A 229 -15.81 1.40 8.71
C ASN A 229 -16.35 2.83 8.59
N ILE A 230 -17.14 3.31 9.57
CA ILE A 230 -17.62 4.70 9.62
C ILE A 230 -16.42 5.67 9.75
N ALA A 231 -15.48 5.39 10.64
CA ALA A 231 -14.29 6.20 10.82
C ALA A 231 -13.46 6.27 9.52
N ARG A 232 -13.24 5.12 8.87
CA ARG A 232 -12.52 5.02 7.59
C ARG A 232 -13.23 5.80 6.49
N ALA A 233 -14.54 5.63 6.34
CA ALA A 233 -15.34 6.41 5.38
C ALA A 233 -15.25 7.91 5.67
N GLY A 234 -15.37 8.33 6.92
CA GLY A 234 -15.23 9.71 7.35
C GLY A 234 -13.87 10.32 7.01
N VAL A 235 -12.79 9.57 7.19
CA VAL A 235 -11.44 10.00 6.83
C VAL A 235 -11.29 10.11 5.31
N ILE A 236 -11.67 9.08 4.54
CA ILE A 236 -11.47 9.07 3.09
C ILE A 236 -12.39 10.08 2.39
N PHE A 237 -13.69 10.09 2.67
CA PHE A 237 -14.60 11.03 2.02
C PHE A 237 -14.52 12.44 2.60
N GLY A 238 -14.29 12.58 3.92
CA GLY A 238 -14.21 13.87 4.60
C GLY A 238 -12.84 14.53 4.40
N LEU A 239 -11.77 13.91 4.94
CA LEU A 239 -10.45 14.54 4.98
C LEU A 239 -9.83 14.65 3.58
N LEU A 240 -9.91 13.60 2.76
CA LEU A 240 -9.44 13.64 1.38
C LEU A 240 -10.28 14.63 0.55
N GLY A 241 -11.60 14.68 0.76
CA GLY A 241 -12.48 15.67 0.13
C GLY A 241 -12.13 17.12 0.48
N VAL A 242 -11.70 17.37 1.70
CA VAL A 242 -11.18 18.69 2.12
C VAL A 242 -9.89 19.03 1.37
N PHE A 243 -8.97 18.08 1.23
CA PHE A 243 -7.71 18.29 0.49
C PHE A 243 -7.95 18.54 -1.00
N GLU A 244 -8.90 17.83 -1.61
CA GLU A 244 -9.33 18.07 -2.99
C GLU A 244 -9.90 19.48 -3.16
N ARG A 245 -10.73 19.94 -2.22
CA ARG A 245 -11.32 21.30 -2.26
C ARG A 245 -10.25 22.39 -2.18
N PHE A 246 -9.17 22.17 -1.43
CA PHE A 246 -8.03 23.08 -1.33
C PHE A 246 -7.01 22.87 -2.45
N ARG A 247 -7.27 21.99 -3.43
CA ARG A 247 -6.36 21.65 -4.54
C ARG A 247 -4.98 21.13 -4.07
N LEU A 248 -4.91 20.54 -2.88
CA LEU A 248 -3.72 19.91 -2.36
C LEU A 248 -3.51 18.51 -2.94
N VAL A 249 -4.57 17.93 -3.47
CA VAL A 249 -4.61 16.63 -4.15
C VAL A 249 -5.52 16.75 -5.35
N GLU A 250 -5.21 16.03 -6.40
CA GLU A 250 -6.13 15.87 -7.52
C GLU A 250 -7.38 15.11 -7.10
N PRO A 251 -8.54 15.41 -7.69
CA PRO A 251 -9.78 14.77 -7.33
C PRO A 251 -9.72 13.27 -7.59
N VAL A 252 -10.07 12.49 -6.57
CA VAL A 252 -10.21 11.03 -6.65
C VAL A 252 -11.69 10.71 -6.85
N SER A 253 -12.02 9.84 -7.81
CA SER A 253 -13.42 9.50 -8.06
C SER A 253 -14.04 8.80 -6.84
N ASN A 254 -15.35 8.97 -6.65
CA ASN A 254 -16.06 8.33 -5.53
C ASN A 254 -16.00 6.80 -5.59
N ALA A 255 -15.83 6.22 -6.78
CA ALA A 255 -15.66 4.80 -6.96
C ALA A 255 -14.33 4.31 -6.32
N TYR A 256 -13.22 4.99 -6.59
CA TYR A 256 -11.93 4.68 -5.95
C TYR A 256 -11.97 4.94 -4.44
N LYS A 257 -12.62 6.03 -3.99
CA LYS A 257 -12.82 6.28 -2.54
C LYS A 257 -13.60 5.15 -1.86
N ALA A 258 -14.62 4.61 -2.51
CA ALA A 258 -15.37 3.46 -1.99
C ALA A 258 -14.50 2.21 -1.90
N VAL A 259 -13.67 1.92 -2.91
CA VAL A 259 -12.72 0.81 -2.90
C VAL A 259 -11.66 1.00 -1.79
N MET A 260 -11.10 2.20 -1.63
CA MET A 260 -10.15 2.51 -0.55
C MET A 260 -10.79 2.36 0.83
N THR A 261 -12.07 2.71 0.98
CA THR A 261 -12.80 2.56 2.25
C THR A 261 -13.02 1.09 2.59
N TRP A 262 -13.57 0.31 1.65
CA TRP A 262 -13.89 -1.10 1.84
C TRP A 262 -12.64 -1.97 1.92
N GLY A 263 -11.60 -1.61 1.17
CA GLY A 263 -10.33 -2.31 1.10
C GLY A 263 -9.40 -2.07 2.30
N GLY A 264 -9.82 -1.30 3.29
CA GLY A 264 -9.06 -1.11 4.54
C GLY A 264 -8.96 -2.41 5.35
N LEU A 265 -8.27 -3.41 4.83
CA LEU A 265 -7.99 -4.65 5.54
C LEU A 265 -7.13 -4.39 6.77
N ARG A 266 -7.20 -5.29 7.73
CA ARG A 266 -6.31 -5.27 8.89
C ARG A 266 -5.30 -6.41 8.73
N GLY A 267 -4.03 -6.09 8.94
CA GLY A 267 -2.92 -6.99 8.63
C GLY A 267 -2.14 -7.45 9.86
N ALA A 268 -0.93 -7.90 9.58
CA ALA A 268 -0.02 -8.44 10.56
C ALA A 268 0.35 -7.46 11.68
N VAL A 269 0.42 -6.15 11.40
CA VAL A 269 0.75 -5.14 12.42
C VAL A 269 -0.28 -5.12 13.54
N SER A 270 -1.58 -5.12 13.22
CA SER A 270 -2.63 -5.20 14.25
C SER A 270 -2.50 -6.47 15.10
N LEU A 271 -2.21 -7.61 14.47
CA LEU A 271 -2.00 -8.87 15.19
C LEU A 271 -0.73 -8.84 16.06
N ALA A 272 0.35 -8.27 15.58
CA ALA A 272 1.60 -8.11 16.32
C ALA A 272 1.40 -7.23 17.57
N LEU A 273 0.69 -6.11 17.44
CA LEU A 273 0.36 -5.24 18.57
C LEU A 273 -0.54 -5.96 19.60
N ALA A 274 -1.49 -6.78 19.16
CA ALA A 274 -2.30 -7.61 20.06
C ALA A 274 -1.45 -8.64 20.82
N LEU A 275 -0.45 -9.25 20.16
CA LEU A 275 0.51 -10.15 20.82
C LEU A 275 1.38 -9.39 21.85
N MET A 276 1.79 -8.16 21.56
CA MET A 276 2.50 -7.33 22.54
C MET A 276 1.66 -7.03 23.78
N VAL A 277 0.35 -6.81 23.63
CA VAL A 277 -0.57 -6.69 24.79
C VAL A 277 -0.62 -7.99 25.58
N LEU A 278 -0.69 -9.14 24.91
CA LEU A 278 -0.75 -10.44 25.55
C LEU A 278 0.48 -10.73 26.41
N GLU A 279 1.67 -10.39 25.90
CA GLU A 279 2.94 -10.60 26.61
C GLU A 279 3.20 -9.59 27.73
N SER A 280 2.64 -8.39 27.64
CA SER A 280 2.87 -7.32 28.60
C SER A 280 2.34 -7.70 30.01
N SER A 281 3.14 -7.49 31.03
CA SER A 281 2.71 -7.63 32.43
C SER A 281 1.86 -6.47 32.93
N ASN A 282 1.70 -5.42 32.14
CA ASN A 282 1.10 -4.15 32.54
C ASN A 282 -0.43 -4.15 32.45
N PHE A 283 -1.02 -5.12 31.76
CA PHE A 283 -2.46 -5.23 31.54
C PHE A 283 -3.05 -6.38 32.36
N GLY A 284 -4.27 -6.19 32.85
CA GLY A 284 -5.04 -7.24 33.50
C GLY A 284 -5.47 -8.34 32.52
N ASP A 285 -5.66 -9.57 33.01
CA ASP A 285 -6.00 -10.72 32.15
C ASP A 285 -7.31 -10.49 31.37
N ALA A 286 -8.29 -9.81 31.97
CA ALA A 286 -9.54 -9.45 31.29
C ALA A 286 -9.33 -8.47 30.13
N GLU A 287 -8.46 -7.47 30.30
CA GLU A 287 -8.12 -6.50 29.25
C GLU A 287 -7.36 -7.15 28.11
N LYS A 288 -6.38 -8.01 28.44
CA LYS A 288 -5.63 -8.80 27.44
C LYS A 288 -6.56 -9.66 26.60
N SER A 289 -7.42 -10.44 27.27
CA SER A 289 -8.40 -11.29 26.58
C SER A 289 -9.31 -10.46 25.68
N PHE A 290 -9.86 -9.35 26.19
CA PHE A 290 -10.75 -8.46 25.45
C PHE A 290 -10.07 -7.91 24.17
N ILE A 291 -8.87 -7.36 24.28
CA ILE A 291 -8.16 -6.79 23.15
C ILE A 291 -7.78 -7.88 22.14
N VAL A 292 -7.15 -8.96 22.58
CA VAL A 292 -6.65 -10.03 21.70
C VAL A 292 -7.79 -10.69 20.92
N VAL A 293 -8.89 -11.00 21.59
CA VAL A 293 -10.06 -11.62 20.96
C VAL A 293 -10.67 -10.68 19.93
N LEU A 294 -10.94 -9.42 20.28
CA LEU A 294 -11.56 -8.48 19.36
C LEU A 294 -10.67 -8.14 18.16
N VAL A 295 -9.37 -7.91 18.37
CA VAL A 295 -8.43 -7.66 17.27
C VAL A 295 -8.39 -8.86 16.34
N SER A 296 -8.25 -10.07 16.86
CA SER A 296 -8.14 -11.28 16.05
C SER A 296 -9.42 -11.54 15.24
N LEU A 297 -10.58 -11.45 15.88
CA LEU A 297 -11.87 -11.62 15.19
C LEU A 297 -12.11 -10.51 14.16
N PHE A 298 -11.69 -9.29 14.45
CA PHE A 298 -11.80 -8.18 13.52
C PHE A 298 -10.91 -8.37 12.30
N VAL A 299 -9.64 -8.76 12.48
CA VAL A 299 -8.73 -9.08 11.38
C VAL A 299 -9.29 -10.22 10.53
N LEU A 300 -9.73 -11.31 11.14
CA LEU A 300 -10.36 -12.42 10.41
C LEU A 300 -11.60 -11.95 9.64
N THR A 301 -12.47 -11.14 10.24
CA THR A 301 -13.64 -10.60 9.56
C THR A 301 -13.26 -9.77 8.35
N THR A 302 -12.27 -8.88 8.47
CA THR A 302 -11.83 -8.06 7.34
C THR A 302 -11.18 -8.89 6.24
N LEU A 303 -10.44 -9.93 6.57
CA LEU A 303 -9.84 -10.84 5.58
C LEU A 303 -10.92 -11.68 4.87
N PHE A 304 -11.85 -12.27 5.62
CA PHE A 304 -12.87 -13.14 4.99
C PHE A 304 -13.99 -12.36 4.31
N VAL A 305 -14.40 -11.21 4.84
CA VAL A 305 -15.51 -10.43 4.28
C VAL A 305 -15.00 -9.40 3.27
N ASN A 306 -14.12 -8.49 3.68
CA ASN A 306 -13.71 -7.38 2.81
C ASN A 306 -12.85 -7.87 1.64
N ALA A 307 -11.85 -8.75 1.89
CA ALA A 307 -10.97 -9.23 0.81
C ALA A 307 -11.73 -10.06 -0.23
N THR A 308 -12.71 -10.89 0.18
CA THR A 308 -13.48 -11.68 -0.77
C THR A 308 -14.53 -10.87 -1.54
N THR A 309 -15.06 -9.82 -0.93
CA THR A 309 -16.12 -9.00 -1.53
C THR A 309 -15.60 -7.81 -2.34
N ILE A 310 -14.31 -7.45 -2.20
CA ILE A 310 -13.73 -6.30 -2.91
C ILE A 310 -13.83 -6.46 -4.44
N GLY A 311 -13.62 -7.66 -4.97
CA GLY A 311 -13.78 -7.96 -6.41
C GLY A 311 -15.22 -7.78 -6.90
N TRP A 312 -16.23 -8.07 -6.06
CA TRP A 312 -17.63 -7.79 -6.37
C TRP A 312 -17.91 -6.28 -6.37
N LEU A 313 -17.36 -5.54 -5.39
CA LEU A 313 -17.49 -4.09 -5.32
C LEU A 313 -16.92 -3.39 -6.56
N ILE A 314 -15.78 -3.86 -7.07
CA ILE A 314 -15.13 -3.31 -8.26
C ILE A 314 -15.99 -3.50 -9.49
N ARG A 315 -16.53 -4.71 -9.68
CA ARG A 315 -17.46 -5.00 -10.78
C ARG A 315 -18.73 -4.17 -10.67
N TRP A 316 -19.28 -4.00 -9.47
CA TRP A 316 -20.46 -3.17 -9.24
C TRP A 316 -20.19 -1.69 -9.57
N LEU A 317 -19.00 -1.19 -9.24
CA LEU A 317 -18.56 0.18 -9.55
C LEU A 317 -18.06 0.32 -11.01
N ARG A 318 -18.03 -0.77 -11.78
CA ARG A 318 -17.56 -0.81 -13.17
C ARG A 318 -16.12 -0.32 -13.34
N LEU A 319 -15.27 -0.53 -12.36
CA LEU A 319 -13.86 -0.17 -12.41
C LEU A 319 -13.01 -1.20 -13.17
N ASP A 320 -13.57 -2.37 -13.44
CA ASP A 320 -12.97 -3.45 -14.24
C ASP A 320 -13.18 -3.27 -15.75
N GLN A 321 -13.93 -2.27 -16.16
CA GLN A 321 -14.12 -1.97 -17.57
C GLN A 321 -12.95 -1.13 -18.07
N LEU A 322 -12.28 -1.63 -19.10
CA LEU A 322 -11.28 -0.86 -19.82
C LEU A 322 -11.91 0.44 -20.32
N SER A 323 -11.16 1.54 -20.27
CA SER A 323 -11.63 2.75 -20.94
C SER A 323 -11.86 2.45 -22.43
N PRO A 324 -12.77 3.17 -23.13
CA PRO A 324 -12.95 2.99 -24.56
C PRO A 324 -11.62 3.08 -25.34
N VAL A 325 -10.69 3.89 -24.85
CA VAL A 325 -9.34 4.06 -25.40
C VAL A 325 -8.49 2.81 -25.19
N ASP A 326 -8.46 2.26 -23.98
CA ASP A 326 -7.70 1.04 -23.68
C ASP A 326 -8.28 -0.19 -24.42
N GLU A 327 -9.60 -0.23 -24.59
CA GLU A 327 -10.25 -1.28 -25.38
C GLU A 327 -9.92 -1.17 -26.88
N ALA A 328 -9.88 0.05 -27.42
CA ALA A 328 -9.45 0.29 -28.80
C ALA A 328 -7.98 -0.05 -29.01
N LEU A 329 -7.11 0.31 -28.05
CA LEU A 329 -5.67 -0.08 -28.05
C LEU A 329 -5.50 -1.60 -28.02
N LYS A 330 -6.22 -2.29 -27.16
CA LYS A 330 -6.17 -3.74 -27.06
C LYS A 330 -6.63 -4.40 -28.37
N ARG A 331 -7.71 -3.91 -28.98
CA ARG A 331 -8.22 -4.43 -30.26
C ARG A 331 -7.24 -4.17 -31.41
N ASN A 332 -6.65 -2.99 -31.48
CA ASN A 332 -5.66 -2.66 -32.51
C ASN A 332 -4.39 -3.51 -32.34
N ALA A 333 -3.89 -3.67 -31.10
CA ALA A 333 -2.75 -4.53 -30.83
C ALA A 333 -3.04 -6.00 -31.22
N LEU A 334 -4.22 -6.51 -30.90
CA LEU A 334 -4.65 -7.87 -31.31
C LEU A 334 -4.78 -7.99 -32.84
N ALA A 335 -5.30 -6.97 -33.53
CA ALA A 335 -5.39 -6.96 -34.98
C ALA A 335 -3.98 -6.94 -35.64
N GLU A 336 -3.04 -6.17 -35.10
CA GLU A 336 -1.64 -6.18 -35.58
C GLU A 336 -0.97 -7.54 -35.35
N ILE A 337 -1.16 -8.15 -34.18
CA ILE A 337 -0.63 -9.50 -33.89
C ILE A 337 -1.25 -10.54 -34.83
N TYR A 338 -2.54 -10.44 -35.10
CA TYR A 338 -3.24 -11.34 -36.03
C TYR A 338 -2.75 -11.17 -37.48
N GLN A 339 -2.53 -9.93 -37.94
CA GLN A 339 -1.98 -9.66 -39.27
C GLN A 339 -0.52 -10.12 -39.40
N ALA A 340 0.28 -9.89 -38.37
CA ALA A 340 1.67 -10.40 -38.32
C ALA A 340 1.73 -11.92 -38.29
N GLY A 341 0.79 -12.57 -37.58
CA GLY A 341 0.66 -14.03 -37.50
C GLY A 341 0.19 -14.69 -38.79
N GLN A 342 -0.61 -14.03 -39.63
CA GLN A 342 -0.98 -14.49 -40.95
C GLN A 342 0.19 -14.50 -41.96
N GLY A 343 1.18 -13.61 -41.75
CA GLY A 343 2.42 -13.55 -42.54
C GLY A 343 3.44 -14.65 -42.19
N ILE A 344 3.36 -15.21 -40.98
CA ILE A 344 4.18 -16.35 -40.54
C ILE A 344 3.31 -17.59 -40.66
N GLY A 345 3.51 -18.36 -41.76
CA GLY A 345 2.65 -19.50 -42.15
C GLY A 345 2.20 -20.39 -40.97
N LYS A 346 0.99 -20.86 -41.04
CA LYS A 346 0.24 -21.70 -40.06
C LYS A 346 1.04 -22.85 -39.40
N ALA A 347 2.23 -23.16 -39.85
CA ALA A 347 3.03 -24.30 -39.40
C ALA A 347 3.91 -24.01 -38.14
N GLN A 348 4.17 -22.75 -37.80
CA GLN A 348 5.05 -22.40 -36.66
C GLN A 348 4.31 -21.95 -35.41
N LEU A 349 3.04 -21.59 -35.51
CA LEU A 349 2.23 -21.16 -34.36
C LEU A 349 1.56 -22.31 -33.59
N THR A 350 1.50 -23.49 -34.16
CA THR A 350 0.88 -24.68 -33.55
C THR A 350 1.78 -25.44 -32.57
N GLU A 351 3.07 -25.18 -32.53
CA GLU A 351 3.99 -25.86 -31.60
C GLU A 351 4.12 -25.19 -30.20
N GLY A 352 3.60 -23.97 -30.02
CA GLY A 352 3.76 -23.20 -28.78
C GLY A 352 2.50 -22.98 -27.94
N LEU A 353 1.30 -23.28 -28.46
CA LEU A 353 0.06 -23.09 -27.71
C LEU A 353 -0.53 -24.46 -27.34
N SER A 354 -0.67 -24.69 -26.04
CA SER A 354 -1.24 -25.92 -25.50
C SER A 354 -2.67 -26.16 -26.04
N SER A 355 -2.95 -27.38 -26.39
CA SER A 355 -4.19 -27.88 -26.99
C SER A 355 -5.49 -27.66 -26.16
N ALA A 356 -5.43 -26.95 -25.06
CA ALA A 356 -6.56 -26.68 -24.17
C ALA A 356 -7.33 -25.38 -24.50
N GLU A 357 -6.76 -24.47 -25.30
CA GLU A 357 -7.39 -23.19 -25.63
C GLU A 357 -8.06 -23.14 -27.02
N MET A 358 -8.00 -24.23 -27.79
CA MET A 358 -8.58 -24.30 -29.15
C MET A 358 -9.98 -24.91 -29.22
N GLN A 359 -10.69 -25.12 -28.13
CA GLN A 359 -12.06 -25.65 -28.12
C GLN A 359 -13.12 -24.62 -27.76
N GLY A 360 -13.00 -23.41 -28.21
CA GLY A 360 -14.01 -22.36 -28.11
C GLY A 360 -14.22 -21.70 -29.45
N ASP A 361 -15.16 -22.23 -30.19
CA ASP A 361 -16.05 -21.68 -31.23
C ASP A 361 -15.70 -20.37 -31.97
N GLU A 362 -15.91 -20.51 -33.32
CA GLU A 362 -16.12 -19.48 -34.32
C GLU A 362 -14.94 -18.57 -34.66
N GLU A 363 -14.50 -18.72 -35.91
CA GLU A 363 -13.72 -17.70 -36.64
C GLU A 363 -14.47 -16.34 -36.58
N VAL A 364 -14.31 -15.63 -35.52
CA VAL A 364 -14.72 -14.24 -35.43
C VAL A 364 -13.63 -13.41 -36.10
N GLU A 365 -13.76 -13.17 -37.41
CA GLU A 365 -13.06 -12.04 -38.02
C GLU A 365 -13.36 -10.82 -37.16
N PRO A 366 -12.34 -10.11 -36.63
CA PRO A 366 -12.55 -8.90 -35.87
C PRO A 366 -13.14 -7.84 -36.80
N LYS A 367 -14.47 -7.72 -36.81
CA LYS A 367 -15.14 -6.61 -37.50
C LYS A 367 -14.63 -5.32 -36.83
N PRO A 368 -14.16 -4.35 -37.62
CA PRO A 368 -13.85 -3.03 -37.09
C PRO A 368 -15.12 -2.50 -36.39
N SER A 369 -15.06 -2.38 -35.07
CA SER A 369 -16.21 -1.89 -34.31
C SER A 369 -16.39 -0.39 -34.62
N GLU A 370 -17.61 0.00 -34.96
CA GLU A 370 -18.06 1.39 -34.97
C GLU A 370 -18.13 1.93 -33.52
N VAL A 371 -17.02 1.91 -32.80
CA VAL A 371 -16.88 2.65 -31.57
C VAL A 371 -16.74 4.11 -32.00
N LYS A 372 -17.75 4.92 -31.70
CA LYS A 372 -17.67 6.39 -31.88
C LYS A 372 -16.70 6.93 -30.84
N VAL A 373 -15.43 6.96 -31.21
CA VAL A 373 -14.37 7.59 -30.41
C VAL A 373 -14.45 9.09 -30.70
N THR A 374 -14.49 9.90 -29.66
CA THR A 374 -14.47 11.36 -29.80
C THR A 374 -13.12 11.84 -30.33
N PRO A 375 -13.01 13.05 -30.94
CA PRO A 375 -11.72 13.58 -31.37
C PRO A 375 -10.68 13.67 -30.25
N GLU A 376 -11.11 13.97 -29.02
CA GLU A 376 -10.25 14.04 -27.84
C GLU A 376 -9.71 12.65 -27.46
N GLU A 377 -10.55 11.63 -27.49
CA GLU A 377 -10.13 10.24 -27.26
C GLU A 377 -9.17 9.72 -28.36
N TRP A 378 -9.32 10.22 -29.61
CA TRP A 378 -8.35 9.91 -30.69
C TRP A 378 -6.98 10.56 -30.45
N GLU A 379 -6.95 11.77 -29.90
CA GLU A 379 -5.67 12.42 -29.53
C GLU A 379 -4.99 11.67 -28.38
N GLU A 380 -5.74 11.27 -27.35
CA GLU A 380 -5.21 10.46 -26.25
C GLU A 380 -4.67 9.10 -26.74
N LEU A 381 -5.40 8.44 -27.64
CA LEU A 381 -4.97 7.20 -28.25
C LEU A 381 -3.69 7.38 -29.06
N GLY A 382 -3.62 8.42 -29.87
CA GLY A 382 -2.43 8.76 -30.68
C GLY A 382 -1.20 9.01 -29.82
N LEU A 383 -1.36 9.74 -28.73
CA LEU A 383 -0.31 9.99 -27.76
C LEU A 383 0.14 8.71 -27.03
N ALA A 384 -0.79 7.87 -26.58
CA ALA A 384 -0.48 6.60 -25.93
C ALA A 384 0.27 5.66 -26.88
N MET A 385 -0.11 5.61 -28.17
CA MET A 385 0.62 4.84 -29.18
C MET A 385 2.02 5.39 -29.43
N PHE A 386 2.18 6.71 -29.54
CA PHE A 386 3.48 7.36 -29.72
C PHE A 386 4.43 7.04 -28.54
N MET A 387 3.96 7.21 -27.32
CA MET A 387 4.73 6.89 -26.11
C MET A 387 5.11 5.40 -26.02
N GLY A 388 4.22 4.52 -26.46
CA GLY A 388 4.52 3.09 -26.57
C GLY A 388 5.60 2.77 -27.62
N LEU A 389 5.68 3.55 -28.72
CA LEU A 389 6.76 3.46 -29.71
C LEU A 389 8.09 3.97 -29.15
N GLU A 390 8.08 5.09 -28.44
CA GLU A 390 9.27 5.63 -27.78
C GLU A 390 9.84 4.66 -26.75
N ARG A 391 9.00 4.05 -25.91
CA ARG A 391 9.43 3.02 -24.95
C ARG A 391 10.11 1.84 -25.64
N ARG A 392 9.58 1.38 -26.78
CA ARG A 392 10.23 0.32 -27.59
C ARG A 392 11.56 0.78 -28.18
N HIS A 393 11.64 2.01 -28.62
CA HIS A 393 12.87 2.59 -29.15
C HIS A 393 13.96 2.70 -28.09
N TYR A 394 13.61 3.18 -26.88
CA TYR A 394 14.55 3.25 -25.76
C TYR A 394 15.03 1.86 -25.31
N LYS A 395 14.15 0.86 -25.35
CA LYS A 395 14.55 -0.52 -25.09
C LYS A 395 15.54 -1.04 -26.13
N GLN A 396 15.34 -0.73 -27.40
CA GLN A 396 16.31 -1.08 -28.45
C GLN A 396 17.67 -0.37 -28.26
N LEU A 397 17.66 0.88 -27.84
CA LEU A 397 18.90 1.62 -27.54
C LEU A 397 19.64 1.02 -26.34
N LEU A 398 18.91 0.56 -25.32
CA LEU A 398 19.47 -0.16 -24.18
C LEU A 398 20.10 -1.49 -24.62
N ASP A 399 19.38 -2.29 -25.41
CA ASP A 399 19.83 -3.58 -25.93
C ASP A 399 21.07 -3.44 -26.84
N GLN A 400 21.20 -2.31 -27.53
CA GLN A 400 22.36 -1.95 -28.36
C GLN A 400 23.52 -1.33 -27.56
N GLY A 401 23.33 -1.09 -26.25
CA GLY A 401 24.32 -0.43 -25.40
C GLY A 401 24.54 1.06 -25.72
N ALA A 402 23.60 1.69 -26.43
CA ALA A 402 23.65 3.11 -26.77
C ALA A 402 23.25 4.02 -25.61
N ILE A 403 22.41 3.51 -24.69
CA ILE A 403 22.04 4.13 -23.40
C ILE A 403 22.28 3.15 -22.27
N ASP A 404 22.55 3.67 -21.08
CA ASP A 404 22.67 2.85 -19.89
C ASP A 404 21.32 2.55 -19.24
N GLY A 405 21.31 1.62 -18.27
CA GLY A 405 20.09 1.21 -17.59
C GLY A 405 19.46 2.32 -16.74
N GLN A 406 20.25 3.28 -16.25
CA GLN A 406 19.75 4.40 -15.47
C GLN A 406 18.97 5.37 -16.35
N LEU A 407 19.55 5.79 -17.47
CA LEU A 407 18.88 6.66 -18.44
C LEU A 407 17.62 6.01 -19.02
N PHE A 408 17.68 4.69 -19.30
CA PHE A 408 16.50 3.94 -19.74
C PHE A 408 15.37 4.01 -18.70
N SER A 409 15.67 3.81 -17.41
CA SER A 409 14.70 3.86 -16.33
C SER A 409 14.07 5.26 -16.18
N GLU A 410 14.89 6.31 -16.27
CA GLU A 410 14.43 7.71 -16.23
C GLU A 410 13.48 8.01 -17.41
N LEU A 411 13.83 7.61 -18.62
CA LEU A 411 13.02 7.82 -19.81
C LEU A 411 11.69 7.03 -19.76
N VAL A 412 11.73 5.80 -19.26
CA VAL A 412 10.50 4.98 -19.10
C VAL A 412 9.59 5.56 -18.03
N ASN A 413 10.12 5.99 -16.90
CA ASN A 413 9.34 6.64 -15.86
C ASN A 413 8.68 7.92 -16.35
N PHE A 414 9.41 8.75 -17.10
CA PHE A 414 8.85 9.94 -17.73
C PHE A 414 7.69 9.61 -18.68
N ILE A 415 7.82 8.57 -19.51
CA ILE A 415 6.74 8.11 -20.39
C ILE A 415 5.52 7.66 -19.59
N GLU A 416 5.73 6.93 -18.50
CA GLU A 416 4.64 6.44 -17.65
C GLU A 416 3.93 7.59 -16.93
N ASP A 417 4.65 8.58 -16.42
CA ASP A 417 4.09 9.79 -15.81
C ASP A 417 3.33 10.65 -16.84
N ALA A 418 3.87 10.75 -18.05
CA ALA A 418 3.21 11.43 -19.14
C ALA A 418 1.91 10.75 -19.56
N LEU A 419 1.89 9.41 -19.66
CA LEU A 419 0.68 8.61 -19.93
C LEU A 419 -0.36 8.77 -18.83
N ASP A 420 0.03 8.74 -17.58
CA ASP A 420 -0.88 8.95 -16.45
C ASP A 420 -1.44 10.38 -16.44
N THR A 421 -0.63 11.37 -16.81
CA THR A 421 -1.07 12.77 -16.91
C THR A 421 -2.07 12.96 -18.04
N VAL A 422 -1.83 12.34 -19.20
CA VAL A 422 -2.77 12.37 -20.33
C VAL A 422 -4.10 11.70 -19.97
N LYS A 423 -4.07 10.54 -19.30
CA LYS A 423 -5.28 9.85 -18.84
C LYS A 423 -6.10 10.66 -17.82
N GLN A 424 -5.46 11.52 -17.04
CA GLN A 424 -6.11 12.28 -15.96
C GLN A 424 -6.56 13.69 -16.38
N ARG A 425 -5.77 14.38 -17.21
CA ARG A 425 -5.95 15.80 -17.56
C ARG A 425 -6.08 16.03 -19.06
N GLY A 426 -6.06 14.97 -19.86
CA GLY A 426 -6.02 15.07 -21.32
C GLY A 426 -4.70 15.67 -21.84
N THR A 427 -4.66 15.96 -23.13
CA THR A 427 -3.52 16.60 -23.83
C THR A 427 -3.03 17.91 -23.21
N PRO A 428 -3.88 18.81 -22.66
CA PRO A 428 -3.38 20.02 -22.00
C PRO A 428 -2.51 19.76 -20.78
N GLY A 429 -2.74 18.63 -20.06
CA GLY A 429 -1.91 18.23 -18.92
C GLY A 429 -0.49 17.86 -19.31
N LEU A 430 -0.32 17.22 -20.46
CA LEU A 430 1.00 16.86 -21.00
C LEU A 430 1.85 18.09 -21.34
N VAL A 431 1.24 19.14 -21.89
CA VAL A 431 1.95 20.38 -22.20
C VAL A 431 2.52 21.02 -20.93
N ILE A 432 1.75 21.00 -19.83
CA ILE A 432 2.20 21.52 -18.55
C ILE A 432 3.38 20.69 -18.00
N LEU A 433 3.29 19.37 -18.09
CA LEU A 433 4.36 18.45 -17.63
C LEU A 433 5.65 18.68 -18.43
N LEU A 434 5.55 18.84 -19.77
CA LEU A 434 6.70 19.12 -20.63
C LEU A 434 7.32 20.49 -20.36
N ASP A 435 6.51 21.51 -20.07
CA ASP A 435 7.00 22.85 -19.70
C ASP A 435 7.72 22.84 -18.34
N GLU A 436 7.25 22.03 -17.37
CA GLU A 436 7.90 21.86 -16.08
C GLU A 436 9.24 21.14 -16.20
N GLU A 437 9.34 20.08 -17.01
CA GLU A 437 10.58 19.32 -17.24
C GLU A 437 11.62 20.07 -18.08
N LEU A 438 11.18 20.89 -19.04
CA LEU A 438 12.09 21.71 -19.86
C LEU A 438 12.60 22.97 -19.14
N ALA A 439 12.03 23.32 -17.99
CA ALA A 439 12.45 24.45 -17.17
C ALA A 439 13.58 24.09 -16.17
N PHE A 440 13.96 22.83 -16.08
CA PHE A 440 15.10 22.29 -15.31
C PHE A 440 16.24 21.89 -16.24
#